data_b4098af7382e52fb3814307366949b50
#
_entry.id   b4098af7382e52fb3814307366949b50
#
_cell.length_a   1.000
_cell.length_b   1.000
_cell.length_c   1.000
_cell.angle_alpha   90.00
_cell.angle_beta   90.00
_cell.angle_gamma   90.00
#
_symmetry.space_group_name_H-M   'P 1'
#
loop_
_entity.id
_entity.type
_entity.pdbx_description
1 polymer ?
#
loop_
_entity_poly.entity_id
_entity_poly.type
_entity_poly.pdbx_seq_one_letter_code
_entity_poly.pdbx_strand_id
1 'polypeptide(L)'
;MLEACPQRIKIVRITRKEDTNAFSILSNEKFDEVWNDPLLKYSNIMSSLFHKVVVLCESDSDCKMYSIVENFIKQTEGKYSEALFIHCGGKHRMAKISTSMRALNIDIRLIPDIDVLNDETIFKNIVEAYGIDWTSLQSDYNIIVSNLHSPKEKINRNDAKTTINRVLDASENRELSNREIKDIRSAISTISKWDALKSSGISAIPAGDATVAFKKLEQILRKNGIYIVPVGELEGFVKEVGGHGPDWVNKVLEKYPDLSTEVYAQVKQFISEMNL
;
A
#
# COMPACT_ATOMS: atom_id res chain seq x y z
N MET A 1 3.60 -28.23 -16.68
CA MET A 1 2.53 -29.23 -16.40
C MET A 1 1.16 -28.55 -16.23
N LEU A 2 1.03 -27.48 -15.42
CA LEU A 2 -0.22 -26.71 -15.29
C LEU A 2 -0.70 -26.09 -16.60
N GLU A 3 0.22 -25.73 -17.50
CA GLU A 3 -0.08 -25.12 -18.80
C GLU A 3 -0.64 -26.10 -19.85
N ALA A 4 -0.38 -27.41 -19.70
CA ALA A 4 -0.69 -28.37 -20.73
C ALA A 4 -2.12 -28.95 -20.67
N CYS A 5 -2.73 -29.08 -19.50
CA CYS A 5 -4.08 -29.66 -19.34
C CYS A 5 -4.77 -29.18 -18.06
N PRO A 6 -5.22 -27.91 -17.96
CA PRO A 6 -5.83 -27.37 -16.74
C PRO A 6 -7.08 -28.16 -16.30
N GLN A 7 -7.88 -28.67 -17.22
CA GLN A 7 -9.14 -29.37 -16.91
C GLN A 7 -8.96 -30.75 -16.23
N ARG A 8 -7.73 -31.28 -16.16
CA ARG A 8 -7.42 -32.57 -15.52
C ARG A 8 -6.70 -32.46 -14.20
N ILE A 9 -6.49 -31.25 -13.70
CA ILE A 9 -5.69 -31.01 -12.51
C ILE A 9 -6.63 -30.66 -11.36
N LYS A 10 -6.52 -31.42 -10.26
CA LYS A 10 -7.11 -31.04 -8.96
C LYS A 10 -5.98 -30.55 -8.07
N ILE A 11 -6.12 -29.33 -7.54
CA ILE A 11 -5.17 -28.76 -6.59
C ILE A 11 -5.72 -28.99 -5.20
N VAL A 12 -4.96 -29.72 -4.39
CA VAL A 12 -5.24 -29.94 -2.98
C VAL A 12 -4.13 -29.25 -2.19
N ARG A 13 -4.47 -28.22 -1.44
CA ARG A 13 -3.55 -27.56 -0.52
C ARG A 13 -3.64 -28.23 0.83
N ILE A 14 -2.50 -28.68 1.33
CA ILE A 14 -2.38 -29.24 2.68
C ILE A 14 -1.65 -28.22 3.54
N THR A 15 -2.28 -27.78 4.61
CA THR A 15 -1.67 -26.88 5.59
C THR A 15 -1.63 -27.56 6.96
N ARG A 16 -0.51 -27.43 7.63
CA ARG A 16 -0.37 -27.92 9.03
C ARG A 16 -0.59 -26.76 9.98
N LYS A 17 -1.52 -26.94 10.92
CA LYS A 17 -1.72 -26.04 12.06
C LYS A 17 -1.51 -26.86 13.32
N GLU A 18 -0.45 -26.54 14.05
CA GLU A 18 -0.02 -27.31 15.22
C GLU A 18 0.11 -28.80 14.88
N ASP A 19 -0.70 -29.67 15.46
CA ASP A 19 -0.67 -31.12 15.24
C ASP A 19 -1.73 -31.62 14.25
N THR A 20 -2.47 -30.73 13.60
CA THR A 20 -3.53 -31.09 12.64
C THR A 20 -3.22 -30.64 11.22
N ASN A 21 -3.57 -31.50 10.26
CA ASN A 21 -3.50 -31.14 8.84
C ASN A 21 -4.88 -30.71 8.34
N ALA A 22 -4.95 -29.53 7.72
CA ALA A 22 -6.13 -29.04 7.06
C ALA A 22 -5.96 -29.21 5.54
N PHE A 23 -7.02 -29.67 4.87
CA PHE A 23 -7.06 -29.87 3.44
C PHE A 23 -7.99 -28.85 2.81
N SER A 24 -7.51 -28.16 1.78
CA SER A 24 -8.31 -27.26 0.95
C SER A 24 -8.26 -27.73 -0.48
N ILE A 25 -9.41 -28.00 -1.07
CA ILE A 25 -9.52 -28.42 -2.47
C ILE A 25 -9.97 -27.21 -3.27
N LEU A 26 -9.17 -26.87 -4.27
CA LEU A 26 -9.56 -25.87 -5.24
C LEU A 26 -10.54 -26.50 -6.24
N SER A 27 -11.76 -25.95 -6.34
CA SER A 27 -12.72 -26.39 -7.37
C SER A 27 -12.21 -25.99 -8.75
N ASN A 28 -12.55 -26.79 -9.77
CA ASN A 28 -12.16 -26.51 -11.15
C ASN A 28 -12.66 -25.12 -11.61
N GLU A 29 -13.87 -24.72 -11.19
CA GLU A 29 -14.46 -23.41 -11.51
C GLU A 29 -13.58 -22.25 -10.99
N LYS A 30 -13.18 -22.30 -9.73
CA LYS A 30 -12.29 -21.29 -9.13
C LYS A 30 -10.89 -21.31 -9.74
N PHE A 31 -10.39 -22.49 -10.10
CA PHE A 31 -9.14 -22.61 -10.80
C PHE A 31 -9.21 -21.96 -12.18
N ASP A 32 -10.29 -22.23 -12.94
CA ASP A 32 -10.49 -21.68 -14.28
C ASP A 32 -10.67 -20.16 -14.24
N GLU A 33 -11.37 -19.61 -13.24
CA GLU A 33 -11.48 -18.15 -13.02
C GLU A 33 -10.10 -17.50 -12.84
N VAL A 34 -9.26 -18.10 -12.00
CA VAL A 34 -7.90 -17.58 -11.74
C VAL A 34 -6.99 -17.78 -12.97
N TRP A 35 -7.08 -18.95 -13.62
CA TRP A 35 -6.22 -19.30 -14.74
C TRP A 35 -6.51 -18.51 -16.01
N ASN A 36 -7.79 -18.26 -16.28
CA ASN A 36 -8.24 -17.55 -17.48
C ASN A 36 -8.16 -16.03 -17.31
N ASP A 37 -7.91 -15.53 -16.10
CA ASP A 37 -7.68 -14.11 -15.90
C ASP A 37 -6.23 -13.75 -16.23
N PRO A 38 -5.99 -12.94 -17.29
CA PRO A 38 -4.64 -12.57 -17.70
C PRO A 38 -3.84 -11.88 -16.57
N LEU A 39 -4.51 -11.13 -15.69
CA LEU A 39 -3.87 -10.40 -14.59
C LEU A 39 -3.40 -11.37 -13.50
N LEU A 40 -4.21 -12.39 -13.22
CA LEU A 40 -3.90 -13.39 -12.20
C LEU A 40 -2.87 -14.40 -12.72
N LYS A 41 -2.94 -14.75 -13.99
CA LYS A 41 -1.99 -15.69 -14.63
C LYS A 41 -0.54 -15.20 -14.60
N TYR A 42 -0.33 -13.89 -14.78
CA TYR A 42 1.02 -13.30 -14.83
C TYR A 42 1.52 -12.75 -13.48
N SER A 43 0.73 -12.79 -12.42
CA SER A 43 1.04 -12.17 -11.12
C SER A 43 1.66 -13.10 -10.08
N ASN A 44 2.25 -14.23 -10.47
CA ASN A 44 2.81 -15.23 -9.54
C ASN A 44 1.82 -15.81 -8.49
N ILE A 45 0.51 -15.60 -8.70
CA ILE A 45 -0.52 -16.07 -7.77
C ILE A 45 -0.43 -17.58 -7.51
N MET A 46 -0.03 -18.37 -8.50
CA MET A 46 0.13 -19.81 -8.32
C MET A 46 1.24 -20.15 -7.32
N SER A 47 2.25 -19.32 -7.17
CA SER A 47 3.29 -19.48 -6.14
C SER A 47 2.73 -19.31 -4.73
N SER A 48 1.67 -18.52 -4.57
CA SER A 48 1.00 -18.28 -3.29
C SER A 48 0.47 -19.55 -2.63
N LEU A 49 0.16 -20.57 -3.41
CA LEU A 49 -0.32 -21.87 -2.90
C LEU A 49 0.73 -22.57 -2.02
N PHE A 50 2.01 -22.26 -2.19
CA PHE A 50 3.14 -22.88 -1.49
C PHE A 50 3.65 -22.07 -0.30
N HIS A 51 3.08 -20.90 -0.04
CA HIS A 51 3.49 -20.02 1.05
C HIS A 51 2.44 -20.01 2.17
N LYS A 52 2.90 -19.78 3.40
CA LYS A 52 2.03 -19.73 4.57
C LYS A 52 1.16 -18.47 4.58
N VAL A 53 1.78 -17.34 4.28
CA VAL A 53 1.14 -16.02 4.21
C VAL A 53 1.52 -15.34 2.91
N VAL A 54 0.59 -14.62 2.31
CA VAL A 54 0.84 -13.79 1.13
C VAL A 54 0.55 -12.34 1.48
N VAL A 55 1.51 -11.47 1.17
CA VAL A 55 1.39 -10.03 1.35
C VAL A 55 1.14 -9.38 0.00
N LEU A 56 -0.01 -8.75 -0.16
CA LEU A 56 -0.42 -8.04 -1.36
C LEU A 56 -0.03 -6.57 -1.22
N CYS A 57 0.79 -6.08 -2.13
CA CYS A 57 1.26 -4.70 -2.19
C CYS A 57 0.74 -3.99 -3.43
N GLU A 58 0.80 -2.68 -3.48
CA GLU A 58 0.35 -1.91 -4.64
C GLU A 58 1.31 -2.08 -5.82
N SER A 59 2.61 -1.92 -5.59
CA SER A 59 3.66 -1.93 -6.60
C SER A 59 4.75 -2.99 -6.32
N ASP A 60 5.60 -3.21 -7.32
CA ASP A 60 6.80 -4.06 -7.20
C ASP A 60 7.82 -3.49 -6.20
N SER A 61 7.92 -2.17 -6.13
CA SER A 61 8.82 -1.47 -5.19
C SER A 61 8.45 -1.73 -3.74
N ASP A 62 7.14 -1.75 -3.43
CA ASP A 62 6.62 -2.08 -2.11
C ASP A 62 7.01 -3.51 -1.76
N CYS A 63 6.77 -4.46 -2.69
CA CYS A 63 7.13 -5.86 -2.50
C CYS A 63 8.62 -6.01 -2.20
N LYS A 64 9.48 -5.33 -2.97
CA LYS A 64 10.93 -5.40 -2.80
C LYS A 64 11.35 -4.87 -1.43
N MET A 65 10.90 -3.68 -1.07
CA MET A 65 11.29 -3.06 0.20
C MET A 65 10.78 -3.85 1.40
N TYR A 66 9.50 -4.20 1.42
CA TYR A 66 8.91 -4.92 2.54
C TYR A 66 9.47 -6.34 2.69
N SER A 67 9.73 -7.05 1.60
CA SER A 67 10.34 -8.38 1.67
C SER A 67 11.78 -8.34 2.20
N ILE A 68 12.58 -7.32 1.84
CA ILE A 68 13.93 -7.13 2.37
C ILE A 68 13.88 -6.89 3.89
N VAL A 69 12.98 -6.00 4.33
CA VAL A 69 12.84 -5.67 5.76
C VAL A 69 12.32 -6.87 6.56
N GLU A 70 11.34 -7.59 6.04
CA GLU A 70 10.79 -8.79 6.68
C GLU A 70 11.86 -9.90 6.80
N ASN A 71 12.60 -10.17 5.74
CA ASN A 71 13.71 -11.14 5.78
C ASN A 71 14.76 -10.75 6.84
N PHE A 72 15.10 -9.47 6.94
CA PHE A 72 16.02 -8.99 7.98
C PHE A 72 15.47 -9.25 9.40
N ILE A 73 14.19 -8.93 9.63
CA ILE A 73 13.53 -9.19 10.94
C ILE A 73 13.60 -10.68 11.26
N LYS A 74 13.23 -11.57 10.34
CA LYS A 74 13.25 -13.02 10.56
C LYS A 74 14.66 -13.56 10.82
N GLN A 75 15.65 -13.07 10.09
CA GLN A 75 17.05 -13.45 10.30
C GLN A 75 17.56 -13.05 11.69
N THR A 76 17.19 -11.85 12.16
CA THR A 76 17.57 -11.42 13.53
C THR A 76 16.90 -12.26 14.62
N GLU A 77 15.73 -12.86 14.33
CA GLU A 77 15.04 -13.80 15.20
C GLU A 77 15.54 -15.26 15.03
N GLY A 78 16.51 -15.52 14.16
CA GLY A 78 16.96 -16.88 13.83
C GLY A 78 15.91 -17.71 13.07
N LYS A 79 15.02 -17.06 12.32
CA LYS A 79 13.94 -17.68 11.55
C LYS A 79 14.11 -17.40 10.05
N TYR A 80 13.30 -18.07 9.25
CA TYR A 80 13.16 -17.82 7.80
C TYR A 80 11.78 -17.22 7.53
N SER A 81 11.71 -16.38 6.51
CA SER A 81 10.44 -15.85 6.02
C SER A 81 9.64 -16.95 5.33
N GLU A 82 8.37 -17.06 5.69
CA GLU A 82 7.38 -17.91 5.01
C GLU A 82 6.38 -17.07 4.20
N ALA A 83 6.58 -15.75 4.15
CA ALA A 83 5.73 -14.81 3.45
C ALA A 83 6.15 -14.65 1.98
N LEU A 84 5.16 -14.57 1.09
CA LEU A 84 5.34 -14.21 -0.31
C LEU A 84 4.75 -12.83 -0.55
N PHE A 85 5.56 -11.90 -1.08
CA PHE A 85 5.11 -10.58 -1.46
C PHE A 85 4.73 -10.55 -2.94
N ILE A 86 3.52 -10.09 -3.25
CA ILE A 86 2.97 -10.00 -4.61
C ILE A 86 2.41 -8.61 -4.85
N HIS A 87 2.83 -7.98 -5.94
CA HIS A 87 2.26 -6.70 -6.35
C HIS A 87 0.95 -6.88 -7.11
N CYS A 88 0.00 -6.00 -6.85
CA CYS A 88 -1.31 -6.00 -7.50
C CYS A 88 -1.31 -5.20 -8.83
N GLY A 89 -0.29 -4.38 -9.07
CA GLY A 89 -0.24 -3.47 -10.21
C GLY A 89 -1.26 -2.32 -10.08
N GLY A 90 -1.38 -1.79 -8.87
CA GLY A 90 -2.22 -0.65 -8.49
C GLY A 90 -3.46 -1.02 -7.66
N LYS A 91 -3.95 -0.05 -6.90
CA LYS A 91 -5.06 -0.22 -5.92
C LYS A 91 -6.37 -0.76 -6.53
N HIS A 92 -6.65 -0.46 -7.80
CA HIS A 92 -7.88 -0.92 -8.50
C HIS A 92 -7.99 -2.45 -8.61
N ARG A 93 -6.87 -3.17 -8.54
CA ARG A 93 -6.82 -4.63 -8.66
C ARG A 93 -6.80 -5.36 -7.32
N MET A 94 -6.51 -4.65 -6.23
CA MET A 94 -6.35 -5.24 -4.90
C MET A 94 -7.54 -6.07 -4.46
N ALA A 95 -8.76 -5.54 -4.61
CA ALA A 95 -10.00 -6.24 -4.25
C ALA A 95 -10.15 -7.57 -5.01
N LYS A 96 -9.95 -7.54 -6.33
CA LYS A 96 -10.11 -8.74 -7.18
C LYS A 96 -9.10 -9.82 -6.83
N ILE A 97 -7.83 -9.44 -6.67
CA ILE A 97 -6.75 -10.36 -6.31
C ILE A 97 -7.01 -10.96 -4.91
N SER A 98 -7.39 -10.12 -3.95
CA SER A 98 -7.74 -10.55 -2.59
C SER A 98 -8.88 -11.57 -2.59
N THR A 99 -9.97 -11.29 -3.32
CA THR A 99 -11.10 -12.21 -3.44
C THR A 99 -10.67 -13.56 -4.00
N SER A 100 -9.88 -13.56 -5.07
CA SER A 100 -9.39 -14.79 -5.69
C SER A 100 -8.51 -15.61 -4.75
N MET A 101 -7.57 -14.97 -4.03
CA MET A 101 -6.70 -15.67 -3.09
C MET A 101 -7.44 -16.20 -1.88
N ARG A 102 -8.39 -15.45 -1.33
CA ARG A 102 -9.23 -15.92 -0.23
C ARG A 102 -10.11 -17.11 -0.64
N ALA A 103 -10.59 -17.12 -1.89
CA ALA A 103 -11.30 -18.26 -2.44
C ALA A 103 -10.45 -19.54 -2.50
N LEU A 104 -9.11 -19.40 -2.56
CA LEU A 104 -8.14 -20.48 -2.47
C LEU A 104 -7.75 -20.85 -1.01
N ASN A 105 -8.40 -20.25 -0.02
CA ASN A 105 -8.04 -20.37 1.40
C ASN A 105 -6.56 -20.00 1.70
N ILE A 106 -6.05 -18.98 1.00
CA ILE A 106 -4.72 -18.43 1.26
C ILE A 106 -4.85 -17.37 2.34
N ASP A 107 -3.97 -17.42 3.35
CA ASP A 107 -3.87 -16.36 4.35
C ASP A 107 -3.19 -15.15 3.71
N ILE A 108 -3.89 -14.02 3.66
CA ILE A 108 -3.41 -12.83 2.98
C ILE A 108 -3.35 -11.62 3.91
N ARG A 109 -2.35 -10.77 3.67
CA ARG A 109 -2.26 -9.41 4.19
C ARG A 109 -2.29 -8.44 3.01
N LEU A 110 -2.92 -7.30 3.16
CA LEU A 110 -2.97 -6.26 2.15
C LEU A 110 -2.34 -4.98 2.67
N ILE A 111 -1.47 -4.39 1.87
CA ILE A 111 -0.80 -3.12 2.17
C ILE A 111 -1.19 -2.11 1.08
N PRO A 112 -2.29 -1.36 1.26
CA PRO A 112 -2.61 -0.24 0.37
C PRO A 112 -1.94 1.04 0.88
N ASP A 113 -1.59 1.94 -0.03
CA ASP A 113 -1.25 3.32 0.30
C ASP A 113 -2.45 4.02 0.94
N ILE A 114 -2.20 5.07 1.74
CA ILE A 114 -3.28 5.78 2.44
C ILE A 114 -4.26 6.47 1.47
N ASP A 115 -3.84 6.75 0.25
CA ASP A 115 -4.66 7.37 -0.78
C ASP A 115 -5.77 6.44 -1.30
N VAL A 116 -5.80 5.18 -0.89
CA VAL A 116 -6.94 4.27 -1.12
C VAL A 116 -8.24 4.84 -0.55
N LEU A 117 -8.15 5.64 0.51
CA LEU A 117 -9.29 6.30 1.13
C LEU A 117 -9.91 7.41 0.24
N ASN A 118 -9.21 7.87 -0.79
CA ASN A 118 -9.71 8.93 -1.67
C ASN A 118 -10.79 8.44 -2.66
N ASP A 119 -10.92 7.14 -2.86
CA ASP A 119 -11.92 6.54 -3.74
C ASP A 119 -12.77 5.55 -2.96
N GLU A 120 -14.02 5.98 -2.65
CA GLU A 120 -14.97 5.17 -1.89
C GLU A 120 -15.22 3.82 -2.54
N THR A 121 -15.34 3.78 -3.87
CA THR A 121 -15.65 2.55 -4.59
C THR A 121 -14.51 1.54 -4.48
N ILE A 122 -13.27 2.00 -4.64
CA ILE A 122 -12.08 1.13 -4.51
C ILE A 122 -11.97 0.64 -3.07
N PHE A 123 -12.06 1.55 -2.10
CA PHE A 123 -11.92 1.21 -0.69
C PHE A 123 -13.02 0.24 -0.22
N LYS A 124 -14.27 0.52 -0.57
CA LYS A 124 -15.40 -0.37 -0.31
C LYS A 124 -15.17 -1.78 -0.88
N ASN A 125 -14.79 -1.87 -2.16
CA ASN A 125 -14.54 -3.15 -2.80
C ASN A 125 -13.43 -3.95 -2.08
N ILE A 126 -12.38 -3.29 -1.59
CA ILE A 126 -11.32 -3.91 -0.80
C ILE A 126 -11.89 -4.44 0.52
N VAL A 127 -12.63 -3.61 1.25
CA VAL A 127 -13.23 -3.96 2.54
C VAL A 127 -14.14 -5.19 2.39
N GLU A 128 -15.02 -5.18 1.40
CA GLU A 128 -15.95 -6.28 1.11
C GLU A 128 -15.21 -7.55 0.65
N ALA A 129 -14.11 -7.43 -0.08
CA ALA A 129 -13.26 -8.57 -0.46
C ALA A 129 -12.67 -9.29 0.76
N TYR A 130 -12.50 -8.58 1.88
CA TYR A 130 -12.07 -9.14 3.17
C TYR A 130 -13.22 -9.64 4.03
N GLY A 131 -14.47 -9.56 3.54
CA GLY A 131 -15.67 -10.00 4.25
C GLY A 131 -16.08 -9.05 5.38
N ILE A 132 -15.61 -7.81 5.33
CA ILE A 132 -16.01 -6.76 6.27
C ILE A 132 -17.28 -6.10 5.72
N ASP A 133 -18.31 -5.96 6.55
CA ASP A 133 -19.50 -5.24 6.16
C ASP A 133 -19.22 -3.75 6.04
N TRP A 134 -19.33 -3.22 4.81
CA TRP A 134 -19.13 -1.80 4.53
C TRP A 134 -19.97 -0.89 5.41
N THR A 135 -21.21 -1.27 5.72
CA THR A 135 -22.10 -0.44 6.52
C THR A 135 -21.55 -0.16 7.92
N SER A 136 -20.74 -1.06 8.45
CA SER A 136 -20.07 -0.90 9.75
C SER A 136 -18.93 0.13 9.74
N LEU A 137 -18.36 0.43 8.58
CA LEU A 137 -17.23 1.38 8.42
C LEU A 137 -17.65 2.71 7.78
N GLN A 138 -18.79 2.72 7.09
CA GLN A 138 -19.22 3.86 6.25
C GLN A 138 -19.30 5.17 7.01
N SER A 139 -19.82 5.15 8.25
CA SER A 139 -19.89 6.36 9.07
C SER A 139 -18.52 6.94 9.39
N ASP A 140 -17.58 6.10 9.85
CA ASP A 140 -16.23 6.55 10.17
C ASP A 140 -15.47 7.00 8.91
N TYR A 141 -15.64 6.28 7.79
CA TYR A 141 -15.10 6.66 6.49
C TYR A 141 -15.60 8.05 6.06
N ASN A 142 -16.91 8.31 6.14
CA ASN A 142 -17.51 9.60 5.77
C ASN A 142 -16.99 10.75 6.64
N ILE A 143 -16.77 10.53 7.93
CA ILE A 143 -16.17 11.52 8.83
C ILE A 143 -14.75 11.86 8.36
N ILE A 144 -13.93 10.86 8.03
CA ILE A 144 -12.56 11.07 7.55
C ILE A 144 -12.58 11.86 6.24
N VAL A 145 -13.32 11.37 5.26
CA VAL A 145 -13.35 11.95 3.91
C VAL A 145 -13.93 13.37 3.91
N SER A 146 -15.01 13.64 4.65
CA SER A 146 -15.56 14.99 4.76
C SER A 146 -14.57 16.00 5.34
N ASN A 147 -13.73 15.58 6.29
CA ASN A 147 -12.68 16.44 6.86
C ASN A 147 -11.50 16.64 5.89
N LEU A 148 -11.28 15.70 4.97
CA LEU A 148 -10.24 15.80 3.94
C LEU A 148 -10.72 16.52 2.66
N HIS A 149 -12.00 16.49 2.35
CA HIS A 149 -12.63 17.21 1.22
C HIS A 149 -12.95 18.69 1.54
N SER A 150 -12.22 19.32 2.46
CA SER A 150 -12.39 20.75 2.62
C SER A 150 -12.16 21.50 1.31
N PRO A 151 -12.95 22.55 1.00
CA PRO A 151 -12.74 23.34 -0.19
C PRO A 151 -11.28 23.75 -0.29
N LYS A 152 -10.69 23.63 -1.48
CA LYS A 152 -9.32 24.10 -1.73
C LYS A 152 -9.23 25.52 -1.25
N GLU A 153 -8.25 25.83 -0.40
CA GLU A 153 -7.97 27.20 -0.01
C GLU A 153 -7.81 28.04 -1.28
N LYS A 154 -8.57 29.12 -1.37
CA LYS A 154 -8.45 30.01 -2.52
C LYS A 154 -7.08 30.68 -2.47
N ILE A 155 -6.29 30.48 -3.51
CA ILE A 155 -4.99 31.16 -3.59
C ILE A 155 -5.25 32.67 -3.65
N ASN A 156 -4.66 33.39 -2.72
CA ASN A 156 -4.70 34.84 -2.76
C ASN A 156 -3.88 35.33 -3.96
N ARG A 157 -4.53 36.04 -4.87
CA ARG A 157 -3.88 36.54 -6.09
C ARG A 157 -2.66 37.43 -5.80
N ASN A 158 -2.71 38.25 -4.72
CA ASN A 158 -1.61 39.14 -4.38
C ASN A 158 -0.41 38.37 -3.82
N ASP A 159 -0.67 37.34 -2.98
CA ASP A 159 0.39 36.50 -2.42
C ASP A 159 1.07 35.67 -3.52
N ALA A 160 0.28 35.09 -4.42
CA ALA A 160 0.81 34.39 -5.59
C ALA A 160 1.67 35.32 -6.46
N LYS A 161 1.15 36.53 -6.77
CA LYS A 161 1.89 37.52 -7.56
C LYS A 161 3.20 37.93 -6.88
N THR A 162 3.16 38.21 -5.58
CA THR A 162 4.34 38.59 -4.81
C THR A 162 5.40 37.49 -4.83
N THR A 163 4.99 36.23 -4.61
CA THR A 163 5.90 35.08 -4.62
C THR A 163 6.50 34.84 -6.01
N ILE A 164 5.65 34.89 -7.06
CA ILE A 164 6.12 34.71 -8.45
C ILE A 164 7.10 35.82 -8.84
N ASN A 165 6.76 37.08 -8.57
CA ASN A 165 7.64 38.19 -8.88
C ASN A 165 8.97 38.06 -8.16
N ARG A 166 8.96 37.71 -6.86
CA ARG A 166 10.20 37.48 -6.11
C ARG A 166 11.10 36.40 -6.75
N VAL A 167 10.51 35.33 -7.27
CA VAL A 167 11.27 34.27 -7.94
C VAL A 167 11.80 34.76 -9.29
N LEU A 168 11.00 35.51 -10.07
CA LEU A 168 11.43 36.03 -11.37
C LEU A 168 12.49 37.12 -11.24
N ASP A 169 12.39 37.96 -10.22
CA ASP A 169 13.30 39.09 -9.98
C ASP A 169 14.62 38.62 -9.32
N ALA A 170 14.69 37.39 -8.79
CA ALA A 170 15.88 36.84 -8.14
C ALA A 170 17.00 36.44 -9.09
N SER A 171 16.74 36.39 -10.41
CA SER A 171 17.70 35.97 -11.42
C SER A 171 17.47 36.69 -12.74
N GLU A 172 18.55 37.13 -13.37
CA GLU A 172 18.53 37.73 -14.72
C GLU A 172 18.66 36.67 -15.84
N ASN A 173 18.69 35.41 -15.50
CA ASN A 173 18.80 34.33 -16.47
C ASN A 173 17.57 34.28 -17.40
N ARG A 174 17.82 33.98 -18.68
CA ARG A 174 16.76 33.89 -19.69
C ARG A 174 15.80 32.73 -19.45
N GLU A 175 16.28 31.65 -18.81
CA GLU A 175 15.53 30.42 -18.57
C GLU A 175 15.38 30.18 -17.07
N LEU A 176 14.20 29.72 -16.65
CA LEU A 176 13.92 29.36 -15.29
C LEU A 176 14.61 28.02 -14.93
N SER A 177 15.30 27.99 -13.83
CA SER A 177 15.82 26.76 -13.25
C SER A 177 14.68 25.86 -12.76
N ASN A 178 14.95 24.55 -12.61
CA ASN A 178 13.99 23.60 -12.04
C ASN A 178 13.49 24.00 -10.63
N ARG A 179 14.34 24.67 -9.85
CA ARG A 179 14.00 25.18 -8.53
C ARG A 179 12.98 26.32 -8.64
N GLU A 180 13.22 27.28 -9.50
CA GLU A 180 12.33 28.42 -9.74
C GLU A 180 10.99 27.96 -10.29
N ILE A 181 10.98 26.98 -11.20
CA ILE A 181 9.74 26.36 -11.70
C ILE A 181 8.95 25.71 -10.56
N LYS A 182 9.63 25.02 -9.66
CA LYS A 182 9.00 24.39 -8.49
C LYS A 182 8.40 25.44 -7.56
N ASP A 183 9.11 26.51 -7.28
CA ASP A 183 8.66 27.58 -6.39
C ASP A 183 7.45 28.33 -6.97
N ILE A 184 7.44 28.62 -8.28
CA ILE A 184 6.30 29.21 -8.99
C ILE A 184 5.09 28.28 -8.95
N ARG A 185 5.28 26.99 -9.24
CA ARG A 185 4.20 25.99 -9.14
C ARG A 185 3.61 25.94 -7.74
N SER A 186 4.44 25.98 -6.72
CA SER A 186 3.99 26.00 -5.31
C SER A 186 3.15 27.25 -4.99
N ALA A 187 3.50 28.40 -5.54
CA ALA A 187 2.75 29.66 -5.32
C ALA A 187 1.34 29.66 -5.94
N ILE A 188 1.11 28.83 -6.95
CA ILE A 188 -0.18 28.72 -7.66
C ILE A 188 -0.89 27.38 -7.48
N SER A 189 -0.29 26.44 -6.73
CA SER A 189 -0.89 25.15 -6.39
C SER A 189 -1.39 25.16 -4.95
N THR A 190 -2.65 24.80 -4.79
CA THR A 190 -3.15 24.45 -3.45
C THR A 190 -2.80 22.98 -3.20
N ILE A 191 -2.05 22.72 -2.16
CA ILE A 191 -1.85 21.36 -1.66
C ILE A 191 -3.23 20.89 -1.18
N SER A 192 -3.81 19.92 -1.86
CA SER A 192 -5.03 19.32 -1.36
C SER A 192 -4.73 18.60 -0.05
N LYS A 193 -5.69 18.50 0.85
CA LYS A 193 -5.50 17.68 2.07
C LYS A 193 -5.18 16.23 1.73
N TRP A 194 -5.61 15.75 0.56
CA TRP A 194 -5.26 14.43 0.03
C TRP A 194 -3.77 14.33 -0.34
N ASP A 195 -3.19 15.36 -0.95
CA ASP A 195 -1.76 15.40 -1.25
C ASP A 195 -0.94 15.47 0.06
N ALA A 196 -1.44 16.21 1.04
CA ALA A 196 -0.85 16.24 2.39
C ALA A 196 -0.94 14.86 3.07
N LEU A 197 -2.07 14.16 2.93
CA LEU A 197 -2.25 12.80 3.45
C LEU A 197 -1.28 11.83 2.79
N LYS A 198 -1.13 11.90 1.48
CA LYS A 198 -0.20 11.06 0.72
C LYS A 198 1.25 11.30 1.12
N SER A 199 1.65 12.55 1.34
CA SER A 199 3.05 12.90 1.67
C SER A 199 3.41 12.77 3.15
N SER A 200 2.42 12.88 4.06
CA SER A 200 2.64 12.92 5.51
C SER A 200 1.93 11.80 6.26
N GLY A 201 1.15 10.98 5.55
CA GLY A 201 0.44 9.84 6.13
C GLY A 201 -0.59 10.25 7.18
N ILE A 202 -0.75 9.39 8.18
CA ILE A 202 -1.74 9.54 9.26
C ILE A 202 -1.61 10.88 9.99
N SER A 203 -0.40 11.44 10.05
CA SER A 203 -0.18 12.74 10.72
C SER A 203 -0.90 13.93 10.07
N ALA A 204 -1.29 13.79 8.80
CA ALA A 204 -2.07 14.80 8.08
C ALA A 204 -3.59 14.68 8.30
N ILE A 205 -4.06 13.65 9.00
CA ILE A 205 -5.47 13.53 9.36
C ILE A 205 -5.81 14.62 10.37
N PRO A 206 -6.86 15.42 10.12
CA PRO A 206 -7.25 16.48 11.05
C PRO A 206 -7.53 15.95 12.46
N ALA A 207 -7.07 16.70 13.47
CA ALA A 207 -7.32 16.36 14.88
C ALA A 207 -8.83 16.38 15.20
N GLY A 208 -9.25 15.59 16.18
CA GLY A 208 -10.64 15.47 16.61
C GLY A 208 -11.34 14.26 16.04
N ASP A 209 -12.58 14.44 15.54
CA ASP A 209 -13.44 13.33 15.10
C ASP A 209 -12.82 12.51 13.97
N ALA A 210 -12.11 13.13 13.03
CA ALA A 210 -11.46 12.44 11.94
C ALA A 210 -10.35 11.49 12.44
N THR A 211 -9.55 11.91 13.42
CA THR A 211 -8.52 11.05 14.03
C THR A 211 -9.16 9.88 14.78
N VAL A 212 -10.26 10.11 15.51
CA VAL A 212 -10.98 9.05 16.24
C VAL A 212 -11.59 8.06 15.27
N ALA A 213 -12.24 8.54 14.22
CA ALA A 213 -12.83 7.71 13.18
C ALA A 213 -11.77 6.87 12.45
N PHE A 214 -10.62 7.46 12.11
CA PHE A 214 -9.52 6.74 11.47
C PHE A 214 -8.97 5.62 12.36
N LYS A 215 -8.75 5.86 13.64
CA LYS A 215 -8.27 4.82 14.57
C LYS A 215 -9.24 3.64 14.68
N LYS A 216 -10.54 3.88 14.72
CA LYS A 216 -11.55 2.82 14.72
C LYS A 216 -11.53 2.01 13.41
N LEU A 217 -11.52 2.72 12.28
CA LEU A 217 -11.43 2.13 10.96
C LEU A 217 -10.17 1.28 10.83
N GLU A 218 -9.01 1.83 11.16
CA GLU A 218 -7.72 1.14 11.12
C GLU A 218 -7.70 -0.12 11.99
N GLN A 219 -8.26 -0.07 13.19
CA GLN A 219 -8.35 -1.23 14.09
C GLN A 219 -9.14 -2.38 13.45
N ILE A 220 -10.27 -2.08 12.80
CA ILE A 220 -11.07 -3.09 12.10
C ILE A 220 -10.31 -3.65 10.90
N LEU A 221 -9.66 -2.78 10.11
CA LEU A 221 -8.86 -3.20 8.96
C LEU A 221 -7.73 -4.12 9.37
N ARG A 222 -6.91 -3.74 10.35
CA ARG A 222 -5.77 -4.53 10.86
C ARG A 222 -6.20 -5.90 11.39
N LYS A 223 -7.31 -5.95 12.12
CA LYS A 223 -7.89 -7.22 12.60
C LYS A 223 -8.22 -8.19 11.46
N ASN A 224 -8.54 -7.66 10.29
CA ASN A 224 -8.89 -8.43 9.10
C ASN A 224 -7.73 -8.58 8.10
N GLY A 225 -6.52 -8.14 8.44
CA GLY A 225 -5.34 -8.30 7.60
C GLY A 225 -5.10 -7.20 6.57
N ILE A 226 -5.72 -6.03 6.73
CA ILE A 226 -5.51 -4.85 5.87
C ILE A 226 -4.71 -3.81 6.68
N TYR A 227 -3.55 -3.40 6.14
CA TYR A 227 -2.60 -2.51 6.79
C TYR A 227 -2.34 -1.29 5.91
N ILE A 228 -3.01 -0.17 6.18
CA ILE A 228 -2.77 1.08 5.45
C ILE A 228 -1.38 1.61 5.80
N VAL A 229 -0.63 2.07 4.78
CA VAL A 229 0.71 2.64 4.97
C VAL A 229 0.64 3.90 5.84
N PRO A 230 1.21 3.90 7.05
CA PRO A 230 1.01 4.97 8.03
C PRO A 230 1.69 6.28 7.65
N VAL A 231 2.70 6.24 6.80
CA VAL A 231 3.49 7.39 6.33
C VAL A 231 2.98 7.94 5.00
N GLY A 232 1.88 7.40 4.48
CA GLY A 232 1.25 7.81 3.24
C GLY A 232 1.49 6.85 2.09
N GLU A 233 2.70 6.77 1.63
CA GLU A 233 3.21 5.86 0.59
C GLU A 233 4.57 5.30 1.04
N LEU A 234 5.12 4.33 0.30
CA LEU A 234 6.38 3.66 0.62
C LEU A 234 7.53 4.63 0.90
N GLU A 235 7.67 5.67 0.08
CA GLU A 235 8.73 6.66 0.17
C GLU A 235 8.70 7.47 1.47
N GLY A 236 7.53 7.54 2.10
CA GLY A 236 7.34 8.20 3.39
C GLY A 236 8.11 7.58 4.55
N PHE A 237 8.56 6.31 4.44
CA PHE A 237 9.39 5.66 5.47
C PHE A 237 10.82 6.22 5.53
N VAL A 238 11.38 6.70 4.39
CA VAL A 238 12.73 7.29 4.34
C VAL A 238 12.71 8.57 3.50
N LYS A 239 12.13 9.63 4.07
CA LYS A 239 11.88 10.92 3.39
C LYS A 239 13.14 11.65 2.92
N GLU A 240 14.30 11.33 3.48
CA GLU A 240 15.58 11.95 3.15
C GLU A 240 16.14 11.49 1.79
N VAL A 241 15.52 10.47 1.20
CA VAL A 241 15.85 9.94 -0.13
C VAL A 241 14.75 10.36 -1.09
N GLY A 242 15.08 11.22 -2.03
CA GLY A 242 14.13 11.65 -3.06
C GLY A 242 13.97 10.62 -4.17
N GLY A 243 12.82 10.69 -4.86
CA GLY A 243 12.46 9.79 -5.96
C GLY A 243 11.26 8.94 -5.63
N HIS A 244 10.92 8.02 -6.53
CA HIS A 244 9.78 7.10 -6.42
C HIS A 244 10.14 5.74 -7.02
N GLY A 245 9.43 4.72 -6.58
CA GLY A 245 9.46 3.40 -7.18
C GLY A 245 10.81 2.68 -7.06
N PRO A 246 11.20 1.86 -8.06
CA PRO A 246 12.40 1.02 -7.98
C PRO A 246 13.69 1.81 -7.76
N ASP A 247 13.80 3.00 -8.35
CA ASP A 247 14.98 3.87 -8.19
C ASP A 247 15.12 4.36 -6.75
N TRP A 248 13.99 4.67 -6.09
CA TRP A 248 14.00 5.08 -4.69
C TRP A 248 14.48 3.92 -3.79
N VAL A 249 13.95 2.72 -3.98
CA VAL A 249 14.37 1.54 -3.20
C VAL A 249 15.87 1.30 -3.32
N ASN A 250 16.41 1.37 -4.56
CA ASN A 250 17.84 1.19 -4.78
C ASN A 250 18.66 2.27 -4.06
N LYS A 251 18.27 3.54 -4.16
CA LYS A 251 18.94 4.66 -3.49
C LYS A 251 18.93 4.53 -1.97
N VAL A 252 17.79 4.07 -1.40
CA VAL A 252 17.70 3.83 0.06
C VAL A 252 18.68 2.75 0.48
N LEU A 253 18.72 1.63 -0.22
CA LEU A 253 19.60 0.50 0.11
C LEU A 253 21.08 0.84 -0.12
N GLU A 254 21.41 1.65 -1.14
CA GLU A 254 22.76 2.15 -1.36
C GLU A 254 23.22 3.13 -0.28
N LYS A 255 22.33 4.06 0.11
CA LYS A 255 22.65 5.07 1.13
C LYS A 255 22.71 4.49 2.54
N TYR A 256 21.85 3.51 2.82
CA TYR A 256 21.70 2.87 4.11
C TYR A 256 21.75 1.34 3.97
N PRO A 257 22.93 0.75 3.70
CA PRO A 257 23.04 -0.70 3.45
C PRO A 257 22.80 -1.56 4.69
N ASP A 258 22.96 -0.99 5.88
CA ASP A 258 22.71 -1.69 7.14
C ASP A 258 21.27 -1.49 7.62
N LEU A 259 20.47 -2.56 7.50
CA LEU A 259 19.07 -2.59 7.91
C LEU A 259 18.88 -2.52 9.44
N SER A 260 19.94 -2.66 10.25
CA SER A 260 19.85 -2.50 11.70
C SER A 260 19.64 -1.04 12.13
N THR A 261 20.00 -0.09 11.27
CA THR A 261 19.93 1.36 11.56
C THR A 261 18.53 1.85 11.88
N GLU A 262 18.47 2.97 12.61
CA GLU A 262 17.24 3.64 13.04
C GLU A 262 16.38 4.12 11.86
N VAL A 263 16.99 4.39 10.70
CA VAL A 263 16.27 4.78 9.47
C VAL A 263 15.16 3.79 9.11
N TYR A 264 15.36 2.52 9.40
CA TYR A 264 14.38 1.47 9.12
C TYR A 264 13.43 1.16 10.30
N ALA A 265 13.54 1.86 11.44
CA ALA A 265 12.75 1.54 12.63
C ALA A 265 11.25 1.53 12.34
N GLN A 266 10.75 2.56 11.65
CA GLN A 266 9.32 2.70 11.37
C GLN A 266 8.80 1.63 10.40
N VAL A 267 9.53 1.30 9.34
CA VAL A 267 9.12 0.23 8.42
C VAL A 267 9.25 -1.15 9.07
N LYS A 268 10.27 -1.38 9.90
CA LYS A 268 10.41 -2.61 10.68
C LYS A 268 9.23 -2.81 11.64
N GLN A 269 8.84 -1.76 12.36
CA GLN A 269 7.66 -1.80 13.22
C GLN A 269 6.41 -2.14 12.42
N PHE A 270 6.17 -1.44 11.31
CA PHE A 270 5.01 -1.66 10.44
C PHE A 270 4.90 -3.11 9.94
N ILE A 271 6.01 -3.69 9.49
CA ILE A 271 6.04 -5.10 9.03
C ILE A 271 5.85 -6.07 10.20
N SER A 272 6.45 -5.80 11.37
CA SER A 272 6.32 -6.67 12.55
C SER A 272 4.87 -6.78 13.04
N GLU A 273 4.06 -5.72 12.88
CA GLU A 273 2.64 -5.71 13.28
C GLU A 273 1.77 -6.66 12.46
N MET A 274 2.24 -7.13 11.30
CA MET A 274 1.50 -8.05 10.42
C MET A 274 1.58 -9.50 10.86
N ASN A 275 2.50 -9.86 11.76
CA ASN A 275 2.72 -11.23 12.24
C ASN A 275 2.90 -12.24 11.09
N LEU A 276 3.84 -11.95 10.20
CA LEU A 276 4.17 -12.76 9.03
C LEU A 276 4.96 -14.02 9.39
#